data_9fff5fd97d9a2b0ef38e807b3604fbf6
#
_entry.id   9fff5fd97d9a2b0ef38e807b3604fbf6
#
_cell.length_a   1.000
_cell.length_b   1.000
_cell.length_c   1.000
_cell.angle_alpha   90.00
_cell.angle_beta   90.00
_cell.angle_gamma   90.00
#
_symmetry.space_group_name_H-M   'P 1'
#
loop_
_entity.id
_entity.type
_entity.pdbx_description
1 polymer ?
#
loop_
_entity_poly.entity_id
_entity_poly.type
_entity_poly.pdbx_seq_one_letter_code
_entity_poly.pdbx_strand_id
1 'polypeptide(L)'
;MIQKISQSTIKYPNFKQSNKKNDYCLIGKKPAMSINSDLDYQRKIVEQNERKIAILGITGLTLLFGTFLWNLKTLIELSKNKSRHMPVNLRPFESLKNNSKIPNLENCKSVNKDLKTVLQRQVNQLKAGADVLAETGEPQASNRLLLYGTPGTGKSFFSKIFAKSIDAEYMEVMYSDFNSMWAGEGVDNLKKVFEGILKTAKKNPNQKYVVTFNEIDSVVQPVEKLTAPTKGTYFISKLEERSVFLNYLELLKEKTPNVTIIGTTNISPKNNGLDGAAMSRFQNLIEVPFPDKDCLYEALKMNLDKIKNKDKFITDNDTNLKNLAQKMADRKFSFRNLEYIINDAKGYHLDDKMNGKNGDFKFEYLKQAEEKLKVSDGELNPEK
;
A
#
# COMPACT_ATOMS: atom_id res chain seq x y z
N MET A 1 -27.39 33.74 14.98
CA MET A 1 -28.17 34.21 13.81
C MET A 1 -29.20 33.14 13.50
N ILE A 2 -30.41 33.32 14.04
CA ILE A 2 -31.51 32.33 13.95
C ILE A 2 -32.35 32.76 12.75
N GLN A 3 -32.40 31.93 11.71
CA GLN A 3 -33.27 32.22 10.55
C GLN A 3 -34.54 31.40 10.61
N LYS A 4 -35.62 32.12 10.53
CA LYS A 4 -37.05 31.75 10.52
C LYS A 4 -37.37 30.63 9.55
N ILE A 5 -38.07 29.61 10.06
CA ILE A 5 -38.80 28.66 9.24
C ILE A 5 -40.19 29.19 9.03
N SER A 6 -40.56 29.42 7.75
CA SER A 6 -41.86 29.89 7.33
C SER A 6 -42.94 28.82 7.45
N GLN A 7 -44.07 29.19 8.02
CA GLN A 7 -45.29 28.40 8.10
C GLN A 7 -45.86 28.18 6.69
N SER A 8 -45.99 26.93 6.27
CA SER A 8 -46.80 26.55 5.12
C SER A 8 -48.25 26.31 5.53
N THR A 9 -49.12 27.14 5.03
CA THR A 9 -50.58 27.17 5.25
C THR A 9 -51.23 25.95 4.58
N ILE A 10 -51.91 25.11 5.36
CA ILE A 10 -52.75 24.02 4.86
C ILE A 10 -54.06 24.60 4.37
N LYS A 11 -54.32 24.50 3.06
CA LYS A 11 -55.61 24.85 2.43
C LYS A 11 -56.58 23.70 2.57
N TYR A 12 -57.71 23.93 3.25
CA TYR A 12 -58.87 23.06 3.24
C TYR A 12 -59.68 23.22 1.95
N PRO A 13 -60.25 22.17 1.34
CA PRO A 13 -61.08 22.31 0.16
C PRO A 13 -62.49 22.80 0.54
N ASN A 14 -62.99 23.81 -0.17
CA ASN A 14 -64.29 24.40 -0.07
C ASN A 14 -65.39 23.38 -0.44
N PHE A 15 -66.33 23.13 0.49
CA PHE A 15 -67.60 22.49 0.18
C PHE A 15 -68.54 23.51 -0.48
N LYS A 16 -68.92 23.27 -1.72
CA LYS A 16 -69.99 23.99 -2.41
C LYS A 16 -71.38 23.51 -1.86
N GLN A 17 -72.10 24.41 -1.27
CA GLN A 17 -73.53 24.25 -1.01
C GLN A 17 -74.27 24.26 -2.37
N SER A 18 -74.99 23.18 -2.67
CA SER A 18 -76.02 23.19 -3.72
C SER A 18 -77.42 23.24 -3.06
N ASN A 19 -78.03 24.38 -3.21
CA ASN A 19 -79.50 24.55 -2.95
C ASN A 19 -80.30 23.74 -3.94
N LYS A 20 -81.13 22.84 -3.45
CA LYS A 20 -82.39 22.47 -4.13
C LYS A 20 -83.51 22.38 -3.13
N LYS A 21 -84.56 23.15 -3.46
CA LYS A 21 -85.81 23.27 -2.77
C LYS A 21 -86.70 22.03 -2.94
N ASN A 22 -87.50 21.81 -1.88
CA ASN A 22 -88.86 21.30 -1.82
C ASN A 22 -89.14 19.97 -2.53
N ASP A 23 -89.55 19.01 -1.69
CA ASP A 23 -90.86 18.36 -1.87
C ASP A 23 -91.29 17.79 -0.53
N TYR A 24 -92.52 18.20 -0.14
CA TYR A 24 -93.32 17.66 0.96
C TYR A 24 -93.85 16.31 0.53
N CYS A 25 -93.78 15.27 1.34
CA CYS A 25 -94.91 14.45 1.69
C CYS A 25 -94.57 13.24 2.60
N LEU A 26 -95.45 12.99 3.49
CA LEU A 26 -95.83 11.78 4.19
C LEU A 26 -95.03 11.36 5.43
N ILE A 27 -95.67 11.71 6.55
CA ILE A 27 -95.54 11.20 7.89
C ILE A 27 -95.77 9.67 7.92
N GLY A 28 -94.68 8.93 7.94
CA GLY A 28 -94.74 7.56 8.41
C GLY A 28 -94.31 7.49 9.87
N LYS A 29 -95.16 7.22 10.80
CA LYS A 29 -94.81 7.02 12.21
C LYS A 29 -93.83 5.86 12.34
N LYS A 30 -92.59 6.16 12.60
CA LYS A 30 -91.67 5.15 13.13
C LYS A 30 -92.02 4.91 14.60
N PRO A 31 -92.05 3.62 15.06
CA PRO A 31 -92.25 3.35 16.47
C PRO A 31 -91.13 3.96 17.29
N ALA A 32 -91.49 4.51 18.46
CA ALA A 32 -90.53 5.07 19.41
C ALA A 32 -89.54 3.94 19.85
N MET A 33 -88.44 3.92 19.26
CA MET A 33 -87.33 3.10 19.71
C MET A 33 -86.86 3.66 21.05
N SER A 34 -86.89 2.79 22.09
CA SER A 34 -86.49 3.24 23.42
C SER A 34 -85.11 3.81 23.44
N ILE A 35 -84.91 4.94 24.12
CA ILE A 35 -83.64 5.64 24.27
C ILE A 35 -82.52 4.67 24.72
N ASN A 36 -82.85 3.64 25.45
CA ASN A 36 -81.91 2.59 25.90
C ASN A 36 -81.35 1.71 24.76
N SER A 37 -82.14 1.44 23.70
CA SER A 37 -81.63 0.64 22.57
C SER A 37 -80.67 1.38 21.68
N ASP A 38 -80.79 2.72 21.57
CA ASP A 38 -79.91 3.56 20.84
C ASP A 38 -78.56 3.76 21.61
N LEU A 39 -78.63 3.85 22.92
CA LEU A 39 -77.47 3.89 23.78
C LEU A 39 -76.66 2.58 23.75
N ASP A 40 -77.28 1.45 23.73
CA ASP A 40 -76.63 0.14 23.64
C ASP A 40 -75.99 -0.09 22.24
N TYR A 41 -76.64 0.44 21.20
CA TYR A 41 -76.08 0.38 19.86
C TYR A 41 -74.86 1.29 19.74
N GLN A 42 -74.88 2.50 20.29
CA GLN A 42 -73.75 3.38 20.32
C GLN A 42 -72.61 2.80 21.16
N ARG A 43 -72.86 2.22 22.29
CA ARG A 43 -71.81 1.53 23.09
C ARG A 43 -71.15 0.38 22.32
N LYS A 44 -71.91 -0.43 21.61
CA LYS A 44 -71.30 -1.50 20.78
C LYS A 44 -70.39 -0.96 19.66
N ILE A 45 -70.79 0.16 19.04
CA ILE A 45 -69.94 0.78 18.02
C ILE A 45 -68.64 1.32 18.64
N VAL A 46 -68.73 1.96 19.79
CA VAL A 46 -67.54 2.45 20.50
C VAL A 46 -66.61 1.33 20.87
N GLU A 47 -67.13 0.25 21.49
CA GLU A 47 -66.33 -0.94 21.84
C GLU A 47 -65.66 -1.58 20.60
N GLN A 48 -66.39 -1.67 19.48
CA GLN A 48 -65.83 -2.21 18.23
C GLN A 48 -64.71 -1.32 17.68
N ASN A 49 -64.88 -0.01 17.76
CA ASN A 49 -63.84 0.94 17.30
C ASN A 49 -62.62 0.92 18.23
N GLU A 50 -62.81 0.83 19.54
CA GLU A 50 -61.70 0.67 20.50
C GLU A 50 -60.91 -0.61 20.27
N ARG A 51 -61.59 -1.73 20.03
CA ARG A 51 -60.94 -2.99 19.66
C ARG A 51 -60.15 -2.87 18.35
N LYS A 52 -60.69 -2.20 17.32
CA LYS A 52 -60.01 -1.98 16.06
C LYS A 52 -58.76 -1.10 16.26
N ILE A 53 -58.86 -0.03 17.06
CA ILE A 53 -57.76 0.86 17.38
C ILE A 53 -56.67 0.08 18.17
N ALA A 54 -57.05 -0.74 19.13
CA ALA A 54 -56.12 -1.56 19.89
C ALA A 54 -55.39 -2.57 18.99
N ILE A 55 -56.11 -3.24 18.07
CA ILE A 55 -55.50 -4.18 17.10
C ILE A 55 -54.55 -3.43 16.17
N LEU A 56 -54.92 -2.26 15.63
CA LEU A 56 -54.06 -1.44 14.77
C LEU A 56 -52.82 -0.94 15.52
N GLY A 57 -52.98 -0.57 16.79
CA GLY A 57 -51.85 -0.19 17.66
C GLY A 57 -50.85 -1.32 17.89
N ILE A 58 -51.37 -2.55 18.21
CA ILE A 58 -50.53 -3.72 18.41
C ILE A 58 -49.84 -4.14 17.12
N THR A 59 -50.54 -4.15 15.97
CA THR A 59 -49.93 -4.48 14.67
C THR A 59 -48.90 -3.44 14.23
N GLY A 60 -49.16 -2.16 14.48
CA GLY A 60 -48.17 -1.08 14.23
C GLY A 60 -46.92 -1.25 15.09
N LEU A 61 -47.10 -1.58 16.38
CA LEU A 61 -45.96 -1.77 17.30
C LEU A 61 -45.13 -3.02 16.93
N THR A 62 -45.78 -4.10 16.52
CA THR A 62 -45.09 -5.32 16.07
C THR A 62 -44.30 -5.11 14.77
N LEU A 63 -44.85 -4.33 13.83
CA LEU A 63 -44.15 -3.94 12.60
C LEU A 63 -42.91 -3.05 12.90
N LEU A 64 -43.07 -2.05 13.77
CA LEU A 64 -41.96 -1.19 14.18
C LEU A 64 -40.87 -1.98 14.92
N PHE A 65 -41.27 -2.89 15.79
CA PHE A 65 -40.30 -3.75 16.49
C PHE A 65 -39.63 -4.74 15.55
N GLY A 66 -40.34 -5.30 14.58
CA GLY A 66 -39.80 -6.16 13.53
C GLY A 66 -38.79 -5.43 12.65
N THR A 67 -39.09 -4.21 12.21
CA THR A 67 -38.16 -3.40 11.43
C THR A 67 -36.94 -2.96 12.25
N PHE A 68 -37.13 -2.67 13.53
CA PHE A 68 -36.02 -2.38 14.44
C PHE A 68 -35.10 -3.59 14.62
N LEU A 69 -35.62 -4.77 14.84
CA LEU A 69 -34.85 -6.01 14.95
C LEU A 69 -34.16 -6.37 13.65
N TRP A 70 -34.78 -6.13 12.50
CA TRP A 70 -34.18 -6.31 11.18
C TRP A 70 -33.00 -5.36 10.98
N ASN A 71 -33.18 -4.08 11.30
CA ASN A 71 -32.12 -3.09 11.21
C ASN A 71 -30.98 -3.38 12.19
N LEU A 72 -31.30 -3.85 13.41
CA LEU A 72 -30.30 -4.27 14.38
C LEU A 72 -29.51 -5.50 13.89
N LYS A 73 -30.20 -6.48 13.30
CA LYS A 73 -29.56 -7.65 12.69
C LYS A 73 -28.63 -7.25 11.53
N THR A 74 -29.10 -6.37 10.64
CA THR A 74 -28.26 -5.86 9.52
C THR A 74 -27.07 -5.05 10.03
N LEU A 75 -27.23 -4.25 11.09
CA LEU A 75 -26.11 -3.54 11.73
C LEU A 75 -25.10 -4.50 12.37
N ILE A 76 -25.57 -5.58 13.00
CA ILE A 76 -24.71 -6.63 13.56
C ILE A 76 -24.01 -7.40 12.44
N GLU A 77 -24.69 -7.72 11.34
CA GLU A 77 -24.09 -8.38 10.18
C GLU A 77 -23.10 -7.46 9.46
N LEU A 78 -23.40 -6.17 9.33
CA LEU A 78 -22.46 -5.18 8.81
C LEU A 78 -21.26 -5.01 9.74
N SER A 79 -21.46 -5.03 11.07
CA SER A 79 -20.37 -5.02 12.05
C SER A 79 -19.52 -6.29 11.97
N LYS A 80 -20.13 -7.48 11.80
CA LYS A 80 -19.42 -8.74 11.58
C LYS A 80 -18.72 -8.80 10.22
N ASN A 81 -19.31 -8.21 9.17
CA ASN A 81 -18.68 -8.08 7.86
C ASN A 81 -17.55 -7.03 7.85
N LYS A 82 -17.60 -6.04 8.76
CA LYS A 82 -16.48 -5.10 8.96
C LYS A 82 -15.22 -5.79 9.48
N SER A 83 -15.34 -6.99 10.04
CA SER A 83 -14.23 -7.84 10.44
C SER A 83 -13.78 -8.85 9.37
N ARG A 84 -14.28 -8.77 8.13
CA ARG A 84 -13.60 -9.35 6.98
C ARG A 84 -12.40 -8.46 6.66
N HIS A 85 -11.45 -8.40 7.60
CA HIS A 85 -10.10 -7.99 7.30
C HIS A 85 -9.66 -8.77 6.07
N MET A 86 -9.39 -8.11 4.96
CA MET A 86 -8.62 -8.76 3.91
C MET A 86 -7.40 -9.35 4.62
N PRO A 87 -7.12 -10.65 4.46
CA PRO A 87 -5.93 -11.20 5.07
C PRO A 87 -4.78 -10.36 4.55
N VAL A 88 -3.98 -9.77 5.45
CA VAL A 88 -2.72 -9.17 5.07
C VAL A 88 -1.94 -10.29 4.41
N ASN A 89 -1.77 -10.21 3.10
CA ASN A 89 -0.99 -11.19 2.34
C ASN A 89 0.48 -10.93 2.64
N LEU A 90 0.88 -11.25 3.87
CA LEU A 90 2.29 -11.22 4.26
C LEU A 90 3.04 -12.18 3.35
N ARG A 91 3.96 -11.63 2.58
CA ARG A 91 4.91 -12.46 1.85
C ARG A 91 5.70 -13.27 2.87
N PRO A 92 5.81 -14.58 2.71
CA PRO A 92 6.61 -15.39 3.63
C PRO A 92 8.08 -14.98 3.54
N PHE A 93 8.83 -15.23 4.61
CA PHE A 93 10.27 -15.17 4.52
C PHE A 93 10.77 -16.20 3.52
N GLU A 94 11.66 -15.79 2.63
CA GLU A 94 12.26 -16.62 1.60
C GLU A 94 13.77 -16.76 1.82
N SER A 95 14.31 -17.95 1.57
CA SER A 95 15.75 -18.17 1.57
C SER A 95 16.34 -17.79 0.21
N LEU A 96 17.29 -16.87 0.21
CA LEU A 96 17.99 -16.44 -1.00
C LEU A 96 19.25 -17.27 -1.30
N LYS A 97 19.61 -18.25 -0.45
CA LYS A 97 20.84 -19.04 -0.55
C LYS A 97 21.00 -19.68 -1.93
N ASN A 98 19.96 -20.32 -2.43
CA ASN A 98 19.98 -21.07 -3.68
C ASN A 98 19.59 -20.24 -4.92
N ASN A 99 19.32 -18.95 -4.74
CA ASN A 99 18.96 -18.08 -5.86
C ASN A 99 20.22 -17.63 -6.62
N SER A 100 20.51 -18.26 -7.76
CA SER A 100 21.68 -17.96 -8.59
C SER A 100 21.65 -16.55 -9.23
N LYS A 101 20.46 -15.95 -9.33
CA LYS A 101 20.30 -14.59 -9.91
C LYS A 101 20.69 -13.48 -8.94
N ILE A 102 20.79 -13.78 -7.65
CA ILE A 102 21.19 -12.82 -6.63
C ILE A 102 22.60 -13.20 -6.19
N PRO A 103 23.63 -12.43 -6.54
CA PRO A 103 24.99 -12.70 -6.08
C PRO A 103 25.16 -12.32 -4.60
N ASN A 104 26.20 -12.84 -3.96
CA ASN A 104 26.70 -12.26 -2.71
C ASN A 104 27.37 -10.92 -2.99
N LEU A 105 27.45 -10.05 -1.98
CA LEU A 105 28.05 -8.71 -2.13
C LEU A 105 29.51 -8.79 -2.62
N GLU A 106 30.28 -9.76 -2.14
CA GLU A 106 31.68 -9.97 -2.56
C GLU A 106 31.79 -10.21 -4.06
N ASN A 107 30.90 -11.03 -4.62
CA ASN A 107 30.87 -11.42 -6.02
C ASN A 107 30.05 -10.45 -6.91
N CYS A 108 29.36 -9.46 -6.31
CA CYS A 108 28.58 -8.50 -7.06
C CYS A 108 29.51 -7.48 -7.73
N LYS A 109 29.52 -7.48 -9.07
CA LYS A 109 30.28 -6.54 -9.89
C LYS A 109 29.47 -5.31 -10.31
N SER A 110 28.14 -5.41 -10.23
CA SER A 110 27.23 -4.30 -10.58
C SER A 110 26.94 -3.38 -9.41
N VAL A 111 27.88 -3.21 -8.48
CA VAL A 111 27.79 -2.32 -7.31
C VAL A 111 28.97 -1.36 -7.37
N ASN A 112 28.68 -0.07 -7.24
CA ASN A 112 29.68 0.98 -7.10
C ASN A 112 30.64 0.66 -5.94
N LYS A 113 31.94 0.93 -6.11
CA LYS A 113 33.00 0.57 -5.14
C LYS A 113 32.76 1.16 -3.75
N ASP A 114 32.36 2.44 -3.69
CA ASP A 114 32.12 3.12 -2.43
C ASP A 114 30.93 2.53 -1.70
N LEU A 115 29.81 2.32 -2.42
CA LEU A 115 28.63 1.67 -1.89
C LEU A 115 28.96 0.24 -1.43
N LYS A 116 29.73 -0.51 -2.20
CA LYS A 116 30.18 -1.86 -1.84
C LYS A 116 30.95 -1.85 -0.53
N THR A 117 31.87 -0.90 -0.35
CA THR A 117 32.68 -0.77 0.86
C THR A 117 31.81 -0.51 2.09
N VAL A 118 30.84 0.39 1.98
CA VAL A 118 29.90 0.72 3.06
C VAL A 118 29.04 -0.50 3.41
N LEU A 119 28.45 -1.14 2.43
CA LEU A 119 27.62 -2.35 2.65
C LEU A 119 28.44 -3.52 3.21
N GLN A 120 29.70 -3.71 2.75
CA GLN A 120 30.57 -4.76 3.24
C GLN A 120 30.91 -4.56 4.72
N ARG A 121 31.15 -3.32 5.13
CA ARG A 121 31.36 -2.99 6.56
C ARG A 121 30.16 -3.42 7.41
N GLN A 122 28.95 -3.12 6.96
CA GLN A 122 27.71 -3.54 7.67
C GLN A 122 27.56 -5.06 7.70
N VAL A 123 27.85 -5.74 6.59
CA VAL A 123 27.85 -7.22 6.51
C VAL A 123 28.84 -7.80 7.50
N ASN A 124 30.06 -7.26 7.57
CA ASN A 124 31.09 -7.74 8.48
C ASN A 124 30.67 -7.55 9.95
N GLN A 125 30.13 -6.38 10.32
CA GLN A 125 29.63 -6.12 11.67
C GLN A 125 28.51 -7.09 12.08
N LEU A 126 27.57 -7.40 11.16
CA LEU A 126 26.49 -8.34 11.43
C LEU A 126 26.91 -9.82 11.44
N LYS A 127 28.06 -10.11 10.81
CA LYS A 127 28.67 -11.46 10.85
C LYS A 127 29.59 -11.65 12.07
N ALA A 128 30.17 -10.58 12.56
CA ALA A 128 31.07 -10.61 13.70
C ALA A 128 30.34 -11.08 14.96
N GLY A 129 30.99 -11.92 15.75
CA GLY A 129 30.51 -12.30 17.07
C GLY A 129 30.61 -11.14 18.06
N ALA A 130 29.87 -11.23 19.15
CA ALA A 130 29.90 -10.21 20.20
C ALA A 130 31.32 -10.01 20.78
N ASP A 131 32.09 -11.07 20.88
CA ASP A 131 33.48 -11.03 21.37
C ASP A 131 34.38 -10.18 20.48
N VAL A 132 34.31 -10.38 19.16
CA VAL A 132 35.10 -9.61 18.17
C VAL A 132 34.71 -8.14 18.17
N LEU A 133 33.41 -7.85 18.30
CA LEU A 133 32.93 -6.45 18.42
C LEU A 133 33.43 -5.78 19.69
N ALA A 134 33.43 -6.50 20.80
CA ALA A 134 33.93 -6.00 22.07
C ALA A 134 35.47 -5.74 22.03
N GLU A 135 36.26 -6.63 21.42
CA GLU A 135 37.72 -6.48 21.27
C GLU A 135 38.10 -5.31 20.38
N THR A 136 37.34 -5.06 19.31
CA THR A 136 37.62 -3.96 18.39
C THR A 136 37.08 -2.61 18.84
N GLY A 137 36.30 -2.57 19.92
CA GLY A 137 35.60 -1.38 20.38
C GLY A 137 34.56 -0.87 19.38
N GLU A 138 34.23 -1.68 18.37
CA GLU A 138 33.18 -1.34 17.39
C GLU A 138 31.81 -1.34 18.05
N PRO A 139 30.99 -0.34 17.74
CA PRO A 139 29.61 -0.35 18.27
C PRO A 139 28.86 -1.56 17.74
N GLN A 140 27.93 -2.06 18.55
CA GLN A 140 27.05 -3.13 18.14
C GLN A 140 26.48 -2.86 16.74
N ALA A 141 26.54 -3.87 15.87
CA ALA A 141 26.12 -3.75 14.50
C ALA A 141 24.74 -3.11 14.39
N SER A 142 24.65 -2.06 13.61
CA SER A 142 23.37 -1.44 13.31
C SER A 142 22.52 -2.40 12.49
N ASN A 143 21.37 -2.77 13.04
CA ASN A 143 20.38 -3.58 12.33
C ASN A 143 19.28 -2.73 11.67
N ARG A 144 19.54 -1.43 11.42
CA ARG A 144 18.62 -0.51 10.75
C ARG A 144 19.32 0.36 9.74
N LEU A 145 19.03 0.07 8.49
CA LEU A 145 19.62 0.71 7.33
C LEU A 145 18.55 1.45 6.55
N LEU A 146 18.85 2.65 6.06
CA LEU A 146 18.04 3.35 5.10
C LEU A 146 18.82 3.51 3.81
N LEU A 147 18.36 2.86 2.74
CA LEU A 147 18.89 3.03 1.40
C LEU A 147 18.10 4.14 0.69
N TYR A 148 18.74 5.24 0.35
CA TYR A 148 18.10 6.33 -0.35
C TYR A 148 18.81 6.65 -1.67
N GLY A 149 18.09 7.25 -2.61
CA GLY A 149 18.64 7.62 -3.92
C GLY A 149 17.58 7.57 -5.01
N THR A 150 17.97 7.94 -6.22
CA THR A 150 17.08 8.06 -7.36
C THR A 150 16.34 6.76 -7.69
N PRO A 151 15.11 6.82 -8.25
CA PRO A 151 14.40 5.62 -8.68
C PRO A 151 15.21 4.79 -9.69
N GLY A 152 15.14 3.46 -9.57
CA GLY A 152 15.79 2.54 -10.49
C GLY A 152 17.29 2.30 -10.26
N THR A 153 17.90 2.85 -9.20
CA THR A 153 19.32 2.64 -8.85
C THR A 153 19.61 1.31 -8.16
N GLY A 154 18.60 0.45 -7.95
CA GLY A 154 18.79 -0.91 -7.43
C GLY A 154 18.66 -1.06 -5.91
N LYS A 155 18.10 -0.08 -5.17
CA LYS A 155 17.96 -0.11 -3.70
C LYS A 155 17.39 -1.43 -3.18
N SER A 156 16.24 -1.88 -3.68
CA SER A 156 15.63 -3.15 -3.28
C SER A 156 16.43 -4.38 -3.71
N PHE A 157 17.18 -4.30 -4.80
CA PHE A 157 18.10 -5.36 -5.22
C PHE A 157 19.30 -5.47 -4.27
N PHE A 158 19.87 -4.34 -3.85
CA PHE A 158 20.98 -4.35 -2.89
C PHE A 158 20.57 -4.84 -1.52
N SER A 159 19.30 -4.64 -1.10
CA SER A 159 18.81 -5.25 0.14
C SER A 159 18.73 -6.78 0.06
N LYS A 160 18.39 -7.35 -1.12
CA LYS A 160 18.44 -8.80 -1.36
C LYS A 160 19.88 -9.34 -1.35
N ILE A 161 20.81 -8.64 -2.00
CA ILE A 161 22.25 -8.97 -1.96
C ILE A 161 22.76 -8.96 -0.53
N PHE A 162 22.40 -7.93 0.24
CA PHE A 162 22.77 -7.79 1.64
C PHE A 162 22.26 -8.97 2.47
N ALA A 163 20.97 -9.32 2.35
CA ALA A 163 20.37 -10.45 3.05
C ALA A 163 21.08 -11.77 2.74
N LYS A 164 21.36 -12.03 1.46
CA LYS A 164 22.11 -13.21 1.03
C LYS A 164 23.52 -13.23 1.60
N SER A 165 24.18 -12.08 1.68
CA SER A 165 25.55 -11.96 2.16
C SER A 165 25.71 -12.22 3.65
N ILE A 166 24.67 -12.07 4.46
CA ILE A 166 24.66 -12.40 5.90
C ILE A 166 23.94 -13.72 6.22
N ASP A 167 23.60 -14.51 5.21
CA ASP A 167 22.86 -15.78 5.33
C ASP A 167 21.48 -15.61 6.01
N ALA A 168 20.81 -14.46 5.78
CA ALA A 168 19.51 -14.17 6.34
C ALA A 168 18.37 -14.65 5.44
N GLU A 169 17.26 -15.00 6.06
CA GLU A 169 15.98 -15.07 5.37
C GLU A 169 15.46 -13.68 5.06
N TYR A 170 14.88 -13.50 3.89
CA TYR A 170 14.47 -12.21 3.34
C TYR A 170 12.97 -12.08 3.25
N MET A 171 12.45 -10.92 3.62
CA MET A 171 11.05 -10.54 3.38
C MET A 171 11.00 -9.12 2.84
N GLU A 172 10.18 -8.91 1.84
CA GLU A 172 9.91 -7.61 1.25
C GLU A 172 8.49 -7.17 1.60
N VAL A 173 8.34 -5.97 2.15
CA VAL A 173 7.08 -5.35 2.51
C VAL A 173 6.91 -4.09 1.67
N MET A 174 5.83 -4.02 0.91
CA MET A 174 5.45 -2.82 0.17
C MET A 174 4.37 -2.05 0.91
N TYR A 175 4.29 -0.75 0.68
CA TYR A 175 3.22 0.07 1.22
C TYR A 175 1.83 -0.49 0.88
N SER A 176 1.66 -1.00 -0.35
CA SER A 176 0.43 -1.65 -0.80
C SER A 176 0.02 -2.90 -0.01
N ASP A 177 0.97 -3.55 0.66
CA ASP A 177 0.70 -4.81 1.38
C ASP A 177 -0.11 -4.56 2.67
N PHE A 178 -0.08 -3.35 3.22
CA PHE A 178 -0.82 -2.99 4.44
C PHE A 178 -1.74 -1.78 4.27
N ASN A 179 -1.59 -0.96 3.23
CA ASN A 179 -2.46 0.19 2.98
C ASN A 179 -3.90 -0.26 2.69
N SER A 180 -4.86 0.48 3.22
CA SER A 180 -6.28 0.25 2.97
C SER A 180 -7.01 1.57 2.71
N MET A 181 -8.11 1.51 1.94
CA MET A 181 -9.03 2.64 1.76
C MET A 181 -9.88 2.92 3.00
N TRP A 182 -9.97 1.97 3.92
CA TRP A 182 -10.77 2.08 5.13
C TRP A 182 -9.96 2.66 6.27
N ALA A 183 -10.53 3.64 6.96
CA ALA A 183 -9.86 4.30 8.08
C ALA A 183 -9.52 3.31 9.20
N GLY A 184 -8.27 3.33 9.66
CA GLY A 184 -7.75 2.46 10.73
C GLY A 184 -7.33 1.05 10.28
N GLU A 185 -7.81 0.55 9.16
CA GLU A 185 -7.46 -0.81 8.69
C GLU A 185 -5.99 -0.91 8.28
N GLY A 186 -5.44 0.14 7.65
CA GLY A 186 -4.00 0.22 7.33
C GLY A 186 -3.12 0.12 8.57
N VAL A 187 -3.52 0.77 9.66
CA VAL A 187 -2.84 0.72 10.95
C VAL A 187 -2.83 -0.71 11.52
N ASP A 188 -3.99 -1.38 11.50
CA ASP A 188 -4.12 -2.75 12.00
C ASP A 188 -3.36 -3.75 11.14
N ASN A 189 -3.34 -3.55 9.84
CA ASN A 189 -2.57 -4.36 8.91
C ASN A 189 -1.07 -4.19 9.15
N LEU A 190 -0.60 -2.96 9.33
CA LEU A 190 0.79 -2.67 9.66
C LEU A 190 1.22 -3.32 10.98
N LYS A 191 0.38 -3.28 12.01
CA LYS A 191 0.61 -4.01 13.28
C LYS A 191 0.77 -5.50 13.05
N LYS A 192 -0.12 -6.13 12.27
CA LYS A 192 -0.04 -7.55 11.94
C LYS A 192 1.26 -7.92 11.23
N VAL A 193 1.74 -7.05 10.31
CA VAL A 193 3.06 -7.23 9.67
C VAL A 193 4.16 -7.32 10.72
N PHE A 194 4.24 -6.34 11.60
CA PHE A 194 5.28 -6.29 12.63
C PHE A 194 5.17 -7.41 13.66
N GLU A 195 3.97 -7.77 14.08
CA GLU A 195 3.72 -8.89 15.00
C GLU A 195 4.12 -10.23 14.38
N GLY A 196 3.86 -10.41 13.06
CA GLY A 196 4.32 -11.55 12.31
C GLY A 196 5.85 -11.68 12.28
N ILE A 197 6.55 -10.57 12.04
CA ILE A 197 8.02 -10.50 12.09
C ILE A 197 8.53 -10.86 13.50
N LEU A 198 7.99 -10.22 14.54
CA LEU A 198 8.35 -10.47 15.93
C LEU A 198 8.16 -11.95 16.32
N LYS A 199 7.02 -12.52 15.95
CA LYS A 199 6.70 -13.94 16.25
C LYS A 199 7.68 -14.89 15.57
N THR A 200 7.97 -14.64 14.29
CA THR A 200 8.90 -15.48 13.50
C THR A 200 10.31 -15.39 14.05
N ALA A 201 10.81 -14.19 14.32
CA ALA A 201 12.16 -13.98 14.83
C ALA A 201 12.38 -14.58 16.24
N LYS A 202 11.38 -14.47 17.11
CA LYS A 202 11.43 -15.06 18.45
C LYS A 202 11.38 -16.59 18.43
N LYS A 203 10.68 -17.19 17.46
CA LYS A 203 10.59 -18.63 17.31
C LYS A 203 11.96 -19.24 16.95
N ASN A 204 12.77 -18.53 16.17
CA ASN A 204 14.07 -18.99 15.70
C ASN A 204 15.15 -17.90 15.96
N PRO A 205 15.62 -17.73 17.21
CA PRO A 205 16.52 -16.64 17.58
C PRO A 205 17.91 -16.72 16.92
N ASN A 206 18.34 -17.92 16.53
CA ASN A 206 19.63 -18.14 15.85
C ASN A 206 19.58 -17.86 14.34
N GLN A 207 18.38 -17.76 13.76
CA GLN A 207 18.21 -17.42 12.34
C GLN A 207 18.24 -15.90 12.18
N LYS A 208 19.04 -15.42 11.20
CA LYS A 208 19.04 -14.01 10.80
C LYS A 208 17.92 -13.73 9.81
N TYR A 209 17.30 -12.58 9.95
CA TYR A 209 16.22 -12.10 9.09
C TYR A 209 16.54 -10.71 8.56
N VAL A 210 16.21 -10.46 7.31
CA VAL A 210 16.22 -9.13 6.71
C VAL A 210 14.81 -8.80 6.23
N VAL A 211 14.26 -7.72 6.71
CA VAL A 211 12.96 -7.19 6.27
C VAL A 211 13.20 -5.87 5.57
N THR A 212 12.82 -5.80 4.31
CA THR A 212 12.91 -4.56 3.53
C THR A 212 11.54 -3.92 3.40
N PHE A 213 11.42 -2.72 3.93
CA PHE A 213 10.24 -1.86 3.70
C PHE A 213 10.54 -0.95 2.52
N ASN A 214 9.88 -1.20 1.38
CA ASN A 214 10.05 -0.37 0.20
C ASN A 214 9.18 0.88 0.25
N GLU A 215 9.75 1.99 -0.26
CA GLU A 215 9.06 3.29 -0.39
C GLU A 215 8.49 3.77 0.95
N ILE A 216 9.34 3.75 1.99
CA ILE A 216 8.93 4.16 3.35
C ILE A 216 8.48 5.60 3.43
N ASP A 217 8.85 6.45 2.47
CA ASP A 217 8.37 7.82 2.35
C ASP A 217 6.84 7.91 2.30
N SER A 218 6.15 6.86 1.85
CA SER A 218 4.69 6.78 1.93
C SER A 218 4.14 6.68 3.35
N VAL A 219 4.95 6.21 4.32
CA VAL A 219 4.57 6.02 5.73
C VAL A 219 5.15 7.13 6.61
N VAL A 220 6.40 7.52 6.36
CA VAL A 220 7.17 8.42 7.21
C VAL A 220 7.35 9.81 6.58
N GLN A 221 6.27 10.35 5.99
CA GLN A 221 6.25 11.74 5.52
C GLN A 221 6.36 12.72 6.69
N PRO A 222 7.01 13.88 6.49
CA PRO A 222 6.98 14.96 7.46
C PRO A 222 5.55 15.40 7.78
N VAL A 223 5.25 15.61 9.05
CA VAL A 223 3.90 15.99 9.51
C VAL A 223 3.40 17.26 8.82
N GLU A 224 4.31 18.20 8.54
CA GLU A 224 4.03 19.47 7.86
C GLU A 224 3.50 19.25 6.43
N LYS A 225 3.97 18.21 5.75
CA LYS A 225 3.48 17.85 4.40
C LYS A 225 2.12 17.17 4.44
N LEU A 226 1.74 16.57 5.56
CA LEU A 226 0.43 15.96 5.76
C LEU A 226 -0.66 17.01 6.09
N THR A 227 -0.31 18.24 6.46
CA THR A 227 -1.24 19.29 6.88
C THR A 227 -1.93 20.05 5.73
N ALA A 228 -1.58 19.81 4.46
CA ALA A 228 -2.28 20.36 3.30
C ALA A 228 -3.75 19.86 3.24
N PRO A 229 -4.69 20.51 2.59
CA PRO A 229 -6.09 20.78 2.95
C PRO A 229 -7.03 19.60 3.26
N THR A 230 -6.54 18.39 3.38
CA THR A 230 -7.30 17.19 3.73
C THR A 230 -7.36 16.96 5.25
N LYS A 231 -7.91 17.91 6.00
CA LYS A 231 -8.26 17.71 7.40
C LYS A 231 -9.41 16.71 7.48
N GLY A 232 -9.13 15.47 7.86
CA GLY A 232 -10.15 14.44 7.98
C GLY A 232 -9.58 13.12 8.51
N THR A 233 -10.39 12.10 8.52
CA THR A 233 -10.08 10.74 8.99
C THR A 233 -8.81 10.16 8.33
N TYR A 234 -8.55 10.50 7.06
CA TYR A 234 -7.36 10.09 6.33
C TYR A 234 -6.07 10.62 6.96
N PHE A 235 -6.04 11.90 7.35
CA PHE A 235 -4.88 12.51 8.02
C PHE A 235 -4.56 11.81 9.34
N ILE A 236 -5.60 11.56 10.16
CA ILE A 236 -5.45 10.86 11.44
C ILE A 236 -4.87 9.47 11.23
N SER A 237 -5.41 8.70 10.25
CA SER A 237 -4.90 7.38 9.92
C SER A 237 -3.42 7.39 9.51
N LYS A 238 -2.98 8.40 8.76
CA LYS A 238 -1.56 8.53 8.38
C LYS A 238 -0.64 8.84 9.55
N LEU A 239 -1.07 9.68 10.48
CA LEU A 239 -0.33 9.94 11.71
C LEU A 239 -0.23 8.68 12.59
N GLU A 240 -1.30 7.89 12.65
CA GLU A 240 -1.32 6.63 13.39
C GLU A 240 -0.41 5.59 12.74
N GLU A 241 -0.48 5.39 11.40
CA GLU A 241 0.42 4.51 10.66
C GLU A 241 1.89 4.86 10.93
N ARG A 242 2.23 6.17 10.83
CA ARG A 242 3.57 6.66 11.14
C ARG A 242 3.97 6.34 12.58
N SER A 243 3.11 6.62 13.55
CA SER A 243 3.40 6.38 14.96
C SER A 243 3.61 4.88 15.25
N VAL A 244 2.78 4.03 14.68
CA VAL A 244 2.91 2.57 14.78
C VAL A 244 4.23 2.11 14.16
N PHE A 245 4.55 2.56 12.96
CA PHE A 245 5.80 2.21 12.29
C PHE A 245 7.02 2.54 13.13
N LEU A 246 7.08 3.78 13.66
CA LEU A 246 8.20 4.24 14.47
C LEU A 246 8.32 3.46 15.78
N ASN A 247 7.21 3.17 16.44
CA ASN A 247 7.19 2.41 17.70
C ASN A 247 7.66 0.96 17.49
N TYR A 248 7.22 0.32 16.39
CA TYR A 248 7.65 -1.04 16.10
C TYR A 248 9.11 -1.12 15.66
N LEU A 249 9.67 -0.09 15.02
CA LEU A 249 11.11 -0.03 14.75
C LEU A 249 11.92 -0.10 16.05
N GLU A 250 11.52 0.61 17.10
CA GLU A 250 12.18 0.53 18.40
C GLU A 250 11.96 -0.82 19.07
N LEU A 251 10.72 -1.31 19.07
CA LEU A 251 10.37 -2.59 19.67
C LEU A 251 11.16 -3.76 19.08
N LEU A 252 11.33 -3.78 17.76
CA LEU A 252 12.13 -4.78 17.06
C LEU A 252 13.62 -4.69 17.46
N LYS A 253 14.14 -3.47 17.66
CA LYS A 253 15.52 -3.25 18.10
C LYS A 253 15.80 -3.94 19.43
N GLU A 254 14.90 -3.75 20.35
CA GLU A 254 15.06 -4.27 21.71
C GLU A 254 14.83 -5.78 21.78
N LYS A 255 13.81 -6.29 21.07
CA LYS A 255 13.30 -7.64 21.27
C LYS A 255 13.78 -8.68 20.27
N THR A 256 14.33 -8.25 19.13
CA THR A 256 14.74 -9.15 18.04
C THR A 256 16.03 -8.68 17.38
N PRO A 257 17.19 -8.82 18.05
CA PRO A 257 18.49 -8.40 17.50
C PRO A 257 18.88 -9.16 16.24
N ASN A 258 18.27 -10.32 15.99
CA ASN A 258 18.44 -11.13 14.79
C ASN A 258 17.65 -10.62 13.57
N VAL A 259 16.90 -9.52 13.69
CA VAL A 259 16.17 -8.88 12.57
C VAL A 259 16.87 -7.62 12.14
N THR A 260 17.25 -7.55 10.90
CA THR A 260 17.73 -6.32 10.24
C THR A 260 16.60 -5.69 9.44
N ILE A 261 16.31 -4.43 9.70
CA ILE A 261 15.32 -3.64 8.93
C ILE A 261 16.07 -2.78 7.91
N ILE A 262 15.65 -2.86 6.66
CA ILE A 262 16.14 -2.00 5.59
C ILE A 262 14.95 -1.18 5.06
N GLY A 263 14.98 0.14 5.24
CA GLY A 263 14.07 1.05 4.54
C GLY A 263 14.62 1.41 3.17
N THR A 264 13.76 1.55 2.16
CA THR A 264 14.16 2.17 0.89
C THR A 264 13.30 3.41 0.63
N THR A 265 13.92 4.45 0.07
CA THR A 265 13.22 5.69 -0.29
C THR A 265 13.87 6.35 -1.50
N ASN A 266 13.08 7.10 -2.27
CA ASN A 266 13.59 7.93 -3.35
C ASN A 266 13.91 9.36 -2.89
N ILE A 267 13.60 9.69 -1.65
CA ILE A 267 13.79 11.02 -1.08
C ILE A 267 15.13 11.10 -0.35
N SER A 268 15.92 12.11 -0.66
CA SER A 268 17.18 12.34 0.05
C SER A 268 16.89 12.85 1.49
N PRO A 269 17.55 12.28 2.51
CA PRO A 269 17.44 12.78 3.89
C PRO A 269 17.90 14.25 4.02
N LYS A 270 18.76 14.72 3.14
CA LYS A 270 19.32 16.09 3.17
C LYS A 270 18.28 17.18 2.90
N ASN A 271 17.15 16.87 2.27
CA ASN A 271 16.17 17.84 1.80
C ASN A 271 14.91 17.94 2.69
N ASN A 272 14.98 17.55 3.95
CA ASN A 272 13.83 17.49 4.87
C ASN A 272 12.59 16.79 4.26
N GLY A 273 12.85 15.87 3.33
CA GLY A 273 11.80 15.12 2.64
C GLY A 273 11.21 13.98 3.48
N LEU A 274 11.97 13.52 4.49
CA LEU A 274 11.59 12.48 5.43
C LEU A 274 11.45 13.04 6.84
N ASP A 275 10.63 12.39 7.63
CA ASP A 275 10.43 12.73 9.03
C ASP A 275 11.71 12.56 9.86
N GLY A 276 12.08 13.57 10.64
CA GLY A 276 13.29 13.56 11.48
C GLY A 276 13.29 12.45 12.53
N ALA A 277 12.12 12.09 13.07
CA ALA A 277 11.99 11.00 14.02
C ALA A 277 12.18 9.63 13.34
N ALA A 278 11.80 9.48 12.09
CA ALA A 278 12.10 8.29 11.32
C ALA A 278 13.60 8.18 11.03
N MET A 279 14.23 9.26 10.57
CA MET A 279 15.66 9.28 10.27
C MET A 279 16.53 8.95 11.49
N SER A 280 16.16 9.43 12.69
CA SER A 280 16.90 9.13 13.93
C SER A 280 16.83 7.65 14.33
N ARG A 281 15.83 6.90 13.84
CA ARG A 281 15.68 5.47 14.10
C ARG A 281 16.44 4.59 13.12
N PHE A 282 16.75 5.12 11.94
CA PHE A 282 17.66 4.47 11.00
C PHE A 282 19.09 4.89 11.31
N GLN A 283 19.89 4.00 11.84
CA GLN A 283 21.25 4.29 12.31
C GLN A 283 22.24 4.56 11.19
N ASN A 284 22.01 3.94 10.01
CA ASN A 284 22.86 4.12 8.83
C ASN A 284 22.03 4.55 7.63
N LEU A 285 22.30 5.78 7.18
CA LEU A 285 21.71 6.36 5.97
C LEU A 285 22.73 6.16 4.83
N ILE A 286 22.41 5.29 3.89
CA ILE A 286 23.31 4.87 2.81
C ILE A 286 22.74 5.38 1.48
N GLU A 287 23.51 6.24 0.83
CA GLU A 287 23.18 6.70 -0.52
C GLU A 287 23.46 5.61 -1.55
N VAL A 288 22.48 5.35 -2.41
CA VAL A 288 22.62 4.48 -3.56
C VAL A 288 22.73 5.36 -4.80
N PRO A 289 23.95 5.64 -5.27
CA PRO A 289 24.19 6.53 -6.39
C PRO A 289 23.72 5.92 -7.71
N PHE A 290 23.74 6.72 -8.78
CA PHE A 290 23.61 6.16 -10.12
C PHE A 290 24.75 5.16 -10.39
N PRO A 291 24.45 4.07 -11.11
CA PRO A 291 25.48 3.09 -11.47
C PRO A 291 26.54 3.75 -12.37
N ASP A 292 27.79 3.44 -12.08
CA ASP A 292 28.91 3.82 -12.93
C ASP A 292 29.01 2.91 -14.17
N LYS A 293 29.99 3.21 -15.04
CA LYS A 293 30.24 2.44 -16.26
C LYS A 293 30.40 0.94 -16.00
N ASP A 294 31.19 0.59 -14.99
CA ASP A 294 31.50 -0.81 -14.72
C ASP A 294 30.25 -1.55 -14.20
N CYS A 295 29.46 -0.90 -13.36
CA CYS A 295 28.17 -1.40 -12.89
C CYS A 295 27.20 -1.64 -14.04
N LEU A 296 27.07 -0.68 -14.96
CA LEU A 296 26.19 -0.78 -16.12
C LEU A 296 26.64 -1.86 -17.10
N TYR A 297 27.95 -1.97 -17.32
CA TYR A 297 28.52 -2.98 -18.19
C TYR A 297 28.27 -4.41 -17.63
N GLU A 298 28.50 -4.64 -16.33
CA GLU A 298 28.20 -5.92 -15.72
C GLU A 298 26.70 -6.23 -15.71
N ALA A 299 25.86 -5.24 -15.46
CA ALA A 299 24.41 -5.38 -15.52
C ALA A 299 23.92 -5.67 -16.96
N LEU A 300 24.53 -5.06 -18.00
CA LEU A 300 24.27 -5.40 -19.39
C LEU A 300 24.52 -6.89 -19.65
N LYS A 301 25.67 -7.41 -19.25
CA LYS A 301 26.01 -8.83 -19.43
C LYS A 301 25.04 -9.75 -18.71
N MET A 302 24.65 -9.42 -17.48
CA MET A 302 23.68 -10.21 -16.71
C MET A 302 22.30 -10.27 -17.37
N ASN A 303 21.83 -9.16 -17.94
CA ASN A 303 20.50 -9.08 -18.56
C ASN A 303 20.43 -9.67 -19.98
N LEU A 304 21.59 -9.86 -20.60
CA LEU A 304 21.71 -10.54 -21.89
C LEU A 304 21.76 -12.08 -21.76
N ASP A 305 21.63 -12.64 -20.54
CA ASP A 305 21.73 -14.08 -20.28
C ASP A 305 20.80 -14.98 -21.08
N LYS A 306 19.68 -14.45 -21.54
CA LYS A 306 18.64 -15.18 -22.27
C LYS A 306 18.82 -15.14 -23.80
N ILE A 307 19.87 -14.48 -24.28
CA ILE A 307 20.12 -14.38 -25.73
C ILE A 307 20.84 -15.65 -26.19
N LYS A 308 20.41 -16.18 -27.34
CA LYS A 308 21.12 -17.29 -28.00
C LYS A 308 22.54 -16.84 -28.35
N ASN A 309 23.52 -17.71 -28.13
CA ASN A 309 24.96 -17.42 -28.36
C ASN A 309 25.50 -16.21 -27.57
N LYS A 310 25.00 -16.00 -26.35
CA LYS A 310 25.35 -14.86 -25.48
C LYS A 310 26.87 -14.62 -25.37
N ASP A 311 27.64 -15.67 -25.06
CA ASP A 311 29.07 -15.53 -24.80
C ASP A 311 29.82 -15.04 -26.04
N LYS A 312 29.47 -15.57 -27.22
CA LYS A 312 29.97 -15.08 -28.50
C LYS A 312 29.57 -13.62 -28.72
N PHE A 313 28.28 -13.29 -28.54
CA PHE A 313 27.79 -11.91 -28.70
C PHE A 313 28.54 -10.92 -27.79
N ILE A 314 28.75 -11.26 -26.52
CA ILE A 314 29.46 -10.41 -25.56
C ILE A 314 30.92 -10.26 -25.98
N THR A 315 31.60 -11.36 -26.39
CA THR A 315 33.00 -11.32 -26.81
C THR A 315 33.19 -10.49 -28.06
N ASP A 316 32.34 -10.67 -29.07
CA ASP A 316 32.42 -9.95 -30.36
C ASP A 316 32.08 -8.45 -30.19
N ASN A 317 31.32 -8.08 -29.18
CA ASN A 317 30.84 -6.71 -28.94
C ASN A 317 31.38 -6.07 -27.66
N ASP A 318 32.39 -6.60 -27.00
CA ASP A 318 32.87 -6.15 -25.70
C ASP A 318 33.17 -4.65 -25.66
N THR A 319 33.90 -4.15 -26.66
CA THR A 319 34.23 -2.71 -26.76
C THR A 319 32.99 -1.84 -26.96
N ASN A 320 32.04 -2.33 -27.80
CA ASN A 320 30.80 -1.62 -28.06
C ASN A 320 29.92 -1.55 -26.81
N LEU A 321 29.81 -2.65 -26.04
CA LEU A 321 29.09 -2.71 -24.77
C LEU A 321 29.70 -1.79 -23.71
N LYS A 322 31.04 -1.73 -23.61
CA LYS A 322 31.75 -0.78 -22.73
C LYS A 322 31.50 0.67 -23.11
N ASN A 323 31.49 0.98 -24.40
CA ASN A 323 31.19 2.33 -24.89
C ASN A 323 29.71 2.69 -24.63
N LEU A 324 28.78 1.77 -24.81
CA LEU A 324 27.38 1.96 -24.48
C LEU A 324 27.21 2.22 -22.97
N ALA A 325 27.85 1.42 -22.12
CA ALA A 325 27.82 1.59 -20.67
C ALA A 325 28.42 2.95 -20.25
N GLN A 326 29.49 3.41 -20.89
CA GLN A 326 30.07 4.74 -20.65
C GLN A 326 29.05 5.85 -20.99
N LYS A 327 28.46 5.81 -22.18
CA LYS A 327 27.42 6.79 -22.58
C LYS A 327 26.24 6.83 -21.61
N MET A 328 25.82 5.65 -21.14
CA MET A 328 24.73 5.56 -20.16
C MET A 328 25.13 6.13 -18.80
N ALA A 329 26.37 5.90 -18.34
CA ALA A 329 26.90 6.47 -17.10
C ALA A 329 27.00 7.99 -17.18
N ASP A 330 27.54 8.55 -18.29
CA ASP A 330 27.62 9.98 -18.52
C ASP A 330 26.27 10.69 -18.49
N ARG A 331 25.22 9.97 -18.91
CA ARG A 331 23.84 10.45 -18.88
C ARG A 331 23.11 10.14 -17.58
N LYS A 332 23.76 9.58 -16.58
CA LYS A 332 23.18 9.16 -15.30
C LYS A 332 21.99 8.22 -15.46
N PHE A 333 22.11 7.24 -16.34
CA PHE A 333 21.08 6.21 -16.49
C PHE A 333 21.04 5.29 -15.28
N SER A 334 19.84 4.94 -14.88
CA SER A 334 19.59 3.96 -13.83
C SER A 334 19.59 2.53 -14.40
N PHE A 335 19.61 1.52 -13.54
CA PHE A 335 19.41 0.12 -13.97
C PHE A 335 18.04 -0.10 -14.61
N ARG A 336 17.02 0.68 -14.24
CA ARG A 336 15.70 0.66 -14.89
C ARG A 336 15.77 1.15 -16.33
N ASN A 337 16.52 2.21 -16.60
CA ASN A 337 16.74 2.68 -17.98
C ASN A 337 17.47 1.60 -18.81
N LEU A 338 18.47 0.94 -18.21
CA LEU A 338 19.16 -0.19 -18.84
C LEU A 338 18.20 -1.33 -19.19
N GLU A 339 17.31 -1.69 -18.27
CA GLU A 339 16.34 -2.75 -18.50
C GLU A 339 15.37 -2.40 -19.65
N TYR A 340 14.92 -1.15 -19.76
CA TYR A 340 14.12 -0.69 -20.88
C TYR A 340 14.85 -0.83 -22.20
N ILE A 341 16.11 -0.42 -22.28
CA ILE A 341 16.93 -0.54 -23.50
C ILE A 341 17.06 -2.01 -23.91
N ILE A 342 17.32 -2.91 -22.98
CA ILE A 342 17.47 -4.34 -23.27
C ILE A 342 16.15 -4.96 -23.72
N ASN A 343 15.05 -4.58 -23.10
CA ASN A 343 13.72 -5.10 -23.48
C ASN A 343 13.29 -4.61 -24.85
N ASP A 344 13.50 -3.33 -25.18
CA ASP A 344 13.24 -2.80 -26.52
C ASP A 344 14.14 -3.46 -27.58
N ALA A 345 15.42 -3.65 -27.27
CA ALA A 345 16.35 -4.33 -28.17
C ALA A 345 15.94 -5.79 -28.45
N LYS A 346 15.42 -6.50 -27.43
CA LYS A 346 14.84 -7.84 -27.61
C LYS A 346 13.57 -7.79 -28.46
N GLY A 347 12.77 -6.73 -28.34
CA GLY A 347 11.60 -6.46 -29.18
C GLY A 347 12.00 -6.35 -30.66
N TYR A 348 12.97 -5.51 -31.01
CA TYR A 348 13.48 -5.38 -32.38
C TYR A 348 13.99 -6.70 -32.95
N HIS A 349 14.69 -7.50 -32.13
CA HIS A 349 15.14 -8.83 -32.57
C HIS A 349 13.95 -9.77 -32.83
N LEU A 350 12.92 -9.72 -32.03
CA LEU A 350 11.70 -10.50 -32.24
C LEU A 350 10.97 -10.08 -33.53
N ASP A 351 10.83 -8.76 -33.76
CA ASP A 351 10.21 -8.23 -34.98
C ASP A 351 10.94 -8.69 -36.23
N ASP A 352 12.28 -8.65 -36.23
CA ASP A 352 13.07 -9.16 -37.36
C ASP A 352 12.83 -10.65 -37.61
N LYS A 353 12.72 -11.46 -36.56
CA LYS A 353 12.41 -12.90 -36.68
C LYS A 353 11.00 -13.14 -37.25
N MET A 354 10.00 -12.39 -36.79
CA MET A 354 8.64 -12.50 -37.29
C MET A 354 8.53 -12.08 -38.77
N ASN A 355 9.38 -11.16 -39.22
CA ASN A 355 9.49 -10.74 -40.61
C ASN A 355 10.39 -11.67 -41.47
N GLY A 356 10.73 -12.88 -40.96
CA GLY A 356 11.46 -13.89 -41.72
C GLY A 356 12.98 -13.65 -41.81
N LYS A 357 13.51 -12.64 -41.06
CA LYS A 357 14.94 -12.42 -41.01
C LYS A 357 15.59 -13.35 -39.96
N ASN A 358 16.19 -14.43 -40.46
CA ASN A 358 16.93 -15.35 -39.60
C ASN A 358 18.31 -14.77 -39.25
N GLY A 359 18.57 -14.59 -37.94
CA GLY A 359 19.86 -14.11 -37.47
C GLY A 359 19.97 -14.13 -35.94
N ASP A 360 21.19 -13.99 -35.44
CA ASP A 360 21.45 -13.84 -34.00
C ASP A 360 21.15 -12.39 -33.57
N PHE A 361 21.11 -12.18 -32.26
CA PHE A 361 20.93 -10.84 -31.69
C PHE A 361 22.08 -9.91 -32.08
N LYS A 362 21.77 -8.67 -32.50
CA LYS A 362 22.73 -7.70 -33.01
C LYS A 362 22.91 -6.52 -32.06
N PHE A 363 24.10 -5.94 -32.04
CA PHE A 363 24.38 -4.74 -31.22
C PHE A 363 23.57 -3.52 -31.68
N GLU A 364 23.22 -3.44 -32.97
CA GLU A 364 22.38 -2.38 -33.56
C GLU A 364 21.03 -2.24 -32.83
N TYR A 365 20.46 -3.33 -32.34
CA TYR A 365 19.20 -3.27 -31.59
C TYR A 365 19.36 -2.51 -30.28
N LEU A 366 20.48 -2.73 -29.54
CA LEU A 366 20.78 -1.97 -28.32
C LEU A 366 21.01 -0.50 -28.61
N LYS A 367 21.72 -0.19 -29.70
CA LYS A 367 21.95 1.18 -30.13
C LYS A 367 20.65 1.90 -30.51
N GLN A 368 19.79 1.25 -31.28
CA GLN A 368 18.49 1.80 -31.65
C GLN A 368 17.59 2.04 -30.43
N ALA A 369 17.57 1.12 -29.48
CA ALA A 369 16.81 1.26 -28.24
C ALA A 369 17.35 2.42 -27.37
N GLU A 370 18.68 2.58 -27.28
CA GLU A 370 19.31 3.70 -26.55
C GLU A 370 18.99 5.05 -27.20
N GLU A 371 18.99 5.12 -28.53
CA GLU A 371 18.64 6.33 -29.27
C GLU A 371 17.18 6.72 -29.10
N LYS A 372 16.27 5.75 -29.11
CA LYS A 372 14.85 5.97 -28.84
C LYS A 372 14.59 6.53 -27.43
N LEU A 373 15.31 6.04 -26.41
CA LEU A 373 15.18 6.54 -25.06
C LEU A 373 15.66 7.99 -24.90
N LYS A 374 16.56 8.47 -25.75
CA LYS A 374 16.99 9.89 -25.77
C LYS A 374 15.86 10.86 -26.09
N VAL A 375 14.94 10.47 -26.96
CA VAL A 375 13.81 11.32 -27.37
C VAL A 375 12.82 11.50 -26.21
N SER A 376 12.67 10.50 -25.34
CA SER A 376 11.74 10.54 -24.20
C SER A 376 12.32 11.24 -22.94
N ASP A 377 13.63 11.43 -22.85
CA ASP A 377 14.28 12.09 -21.69
C ASP A 377 13.91 13.58 -21.53
N GLY A 378 13.39 14.22 -22.56
CA GLY A 378 12.84 15.59 -22.48
C GLY A 378 11.58 15.68 -21.59
N GLU A 379 10.87 14.56 -21.40
CA GLU A 379 9.63 14.48 -20.62
C GLU A 379 9.82 13.82 -19.24
N LEU A 380 10.93 13.10 -19.00
CA LEU A 380 11.15 12.28 -17.80
C LEU A 380 12.09 12.91 -16.75
N ASN A 381 12.52 14.13 -16.95
CA ASN A 381 13.37 14.84 -15.99
C ASN A 381 12.54 15.86 -15.19
N PRO A 382 12.05 15.53 -13.97
CA PRO A 382 11.25 16.45 -13.16
C PRO A 382 12.06 17.54 -12.45
N GLU A 383 13.34 17.73 -12.80
CA GLU A 383 14.22 18.79 -12.27
C GLU A 383 14.53 19.84 -13.35
N LYS A 384 13.51 20.42 -13.94
CA LYS A 384 13.58 21.75 -14.57
C LYS A 384 12.46 22.62 -14.09
#